data_da13c302d44b075f13565e38b91b28a9
#
_entry.id   da13c302d44b075f13565e38b91b28a9
#
_cell.length_a   1.000
_cell.length_b   1.000
_cell.length_c   1.000
_cell.angle_alpha   90.00
_cell.angle_beta   90.00
_cell.angle_gamma   90.00
#
_symmetry.space_group_name_H-M   'P 1'
#
loop_
_entity.id
_entity.type
_entity.pdbx_description
1 polymer ?
#
loop_
_entity_poly.entity_id
_entity_poly.type
_entity_poly.pdbx_seq_one_letter_code
_entity_poly.pdbx_strand_id
1 'polypeptide(L)'
;MAQNNRRSGYPRGSSQQGNRNVRGANGGHAGYQLYGGDARGLYNSGYSTGGRRGNRSTMIYGKQRKTWPKVVLAIAVVLIVVACVWQFACGGLPFLSANEQSQDQQQAEQDSTQDLTRSDANGTYQAGLDTSFTVTAIGDCTLGTDSDFDTSTNFVTKYNDTSEGYFFQNVAPVLSADDLTIGNFEGTLTESTDIQQKAFNFKAPASYAGILKAGSVEAVNVANNHSFDYGQQGFDDTKKNLSAADITNFGYDRTATYEVNGIKIGLFGISQLDGTDKATTLTQSDIKSLQDEGCQLIIGMFHWGIEGENVPESEQVSLAHAAIDAGCDLVIGGHPHVLQGVEYYKNRYICYSMGNFCFGGNTHPADFDTMMYQQTFTFKDGQLVMDDTTKAQVDIIPCSVSSSSSINNYQPTPLTGERGSAVVSKLNGFSEKLSGTPVSFDAELDSSGRAALAK
;
A
#
# COMPACT_ATOMS: atom_id res chain seq x y z
N MET A 1 -10.54 41.47 60.80
CA MET A 1 -9.36 41.60 61.69
C MET A 1 -8.17 41.15 60.90
N ALA A 2 -7.47 42.09 60.37
CA ALA A 2 -6.12 42.58 60.67
C ALA A 2 -5.02 41.63 60.15
N GLN A 3 -4.38 41.96 59.01
CA GLN A 3 -3.15 42.74 58.79
C GLN A 3 -1.89 42.02 59.35
N ASN A 4 -0.90 41.75 58.52
CA ASN A 4 0.24 42.57 58.10
C ASN A 4 1.23 41.78 57.26
N ASN A 5 1.57 42.19 56.06
CA ASN A 5 2.69 42.96 55.59
C ASN A 5 4.08 42.63 56.19
N ARG A 6 5.06 42.25 55.36
CA ARG A 6 6.31 42.95 55.17
C ARG A 6 7.17 42.46 53.97
N ARG A 7 7.62 43.46 53.25
CA ARG A 7 8.56 43.50 52.13
C ARG A 7 10.03 43.34 52.58
N SER A 8 10.90 42.92 51.65
CA SER A 8 12.20 43.50 51.30
C SER A 8 12.99 42.45 50.49
N GLY A 9 13.77 42.67 49.46
CA GLY A 9 14.35 43.84 48.88
C GLY A 9 15.48 43.37 47.97
N TYR A 10 15.58 43.89 46.76
CA TYR A 10 16.71 43.68 45.82
C TYR A 10 18.02 44.26 46.37
N PRO A 11 19.19 43.86 45.82
CA PRO A 11 19.94 44.84 45.07
C PRO A 11 20.49 44.42 43.73
N ARG A 12 20.60 45.42 42.84
CA ARG A 12 21.31 45.47 41.57
C ARG A 12 22.82 45.55 41.79
N GLY A 13 23.58 45.00 40.85
CA GLY A 13 24.99 45.26 40.72
C GLY A 13 25.42 45.14 39.24
N SER A 14 26.02 46.19 38.78
CA SER A 14 26.33 46.62 37.41
C SER A 14 27.62 46.09 36.83
N SER A 15 27.61 45.97 35.47
CA SER A 15 28.65 46.25 34.48
C SER A 15 30.08 45.71 34.62
N GLN A 16 30.59 45.06 33.58
CA GLN A 16 31.69 45.62 32.76
C GLN A 16 31.91 44.81 31.47
N GLN A 17 32.17 45.54 30.41
CA GLN A 17 32.57 45.13 29.06
C GLN A 17 33.94 44.48 29.04
N GLY A 18 34.11 43.48 28.15
CA GLY A 18 35.40 42.94 27.79
C GLY A 18 35.36 42.34 26.37
N ASN A 19 35.72 43.16 25.41
CA ASN A 19 35.94 42.80 24.00
C ASN A 19 37.17 41.89 23.86
N ARG A 20 37.05 40.74 23.19
CA ARG A 20 38.18 40.10 22.49
C ARG A 20 37.68 39.28 21.30
N ASN A 21 38.03 39.75 20.10
CA ASN A 21 38.01 39.04 18.84
C ASN A 21 38.81 37.75 18.89
N VAL A 22 38.20 36.64 18.43
CA VAL A 22 38.91 35.52 17.80
C VAL A 22 38.08 34.98 16.64
N ARG A 23 38.79 34.78 15.52
CA ARG A 23 38.33 34.39 14.18
C ARG A 23 37.62 33.05 14.11
N GLY A 24 36.64 33.01 13.25
CA GLY A 24 36.11 32.02 12.31
C GLY A 24 36.46 30.54 12.47
N ALA A 25 35.41 29.76 12.62
CA ALA A 25 35.37 28.39 12.10
C ALA A 25 33.99 28.15 11.52
N ASN A 26 34.00 27.66 10.28
CA ASN A 26 32.84 27.33 9.44
C ASN A 26 31.84 26.39 10.16
N GLY A 27 30.64 26.86 10.36
CA GLY A 27 29.48 26.01 10.66
C GLY A 27 28.98 25.39 9.36
N GLY A 28 29.16 24.10 9.21
CA GLY A 28 28.57 23.36 8.12
C GLY A 28 27.04 23.32 8.27
N HIS A 29 26.34 23.83 7.26
CA HIS A 29 24.94 23.56 7.05
C HIS A 29 24.78 22.08 6.73
N ALA A 30 24.11 21.32 7.58
CA ALA A 30 23.55 20.03 7.23
C ALA A 30 22.41 20.30 6.23
N GLY A 31 22.71 20.22 4.95
CA GLY A 31 21.73 20.20 3.88
C GLY A 31 21.03 18.84 3.88
N TYR A 32 19.76 18.83 4.15
CA TYR A 32 18.92 17.69 3.89
C TYR A 32 18.87 17.48 2.38
N GLN A 33 19.44 16.38 1.89
CA GLN A 33 19.29 15.95 0.51
C GLN A 33 17.86 15.48 0.28
N LEU A 34 17.20 16.13 -0.66
CA LEU A 34 15.97 15.66 -1.31
C LEU A 34 16.25 14.31 -1.96
N TYR A 35 15.45 13.31 -1.64
CA TYR A 35 15.43 12.03 -2.32
C TYR A 35 14.89 12.23 -3.74
N GLY A 36 15.80 12.29 -4.67
CA GLY A 36 15.58 12.19 -6.10
C GLY A 36 16.89 11.69 -6.69
N GLY A 37 17.02 10.37 -6.84
CA GLY A 37 18.22 9.76 -7.40
C GLY A 37 18.03 8.27 -7.63
N ASP A 38 17.96 7.90 -8.89
CA ASP A 38 18.02 6.58 -9.51
C ASP A 38 18.48 5.42 -8.59
N ALA A 39 17.54 4.59 -8.16
CA ALA A 39 17.80 3.28 -7.56
C ALA A 39 18.02 2.21 -8.64
N ARG A 40 18.90 2.48 -9.63
CA ARG A 40 19.41 1.44 -10.54
C ARG A 40 20.84 1.09 -10.18
N GLY A 41 20.98 0.03 -9.40
CA GLY A 41 22.23 -0.70 -9.24
C GLY A 41 22.95 -0.51 -7.93
N LEU A 42 22.70 -1.41 -7.00
CA LEU A 42 23.68 -1.89 -6.01
C LEU A 42 23.15 -3.19 -5.34
N TYR A 43 23.16 -4.27 -6.09
CA TYR A 43 23.32 -5.60 -5.51
C TYR A 43 24.51 -6.28 -6.19
N ASN A 44 25.65 -6.22 -5.54
CA ASN A 44 26.70 -7.20 -5.75
C ASN A 44 27.50 -7.38 -4.45
N SER A 45 27.18 -8.45 -3.75
CA SER A 45 27.93 -8.97 -2.60
C SER A 45 29.29 -9.51 -3.08
N GLY A 46 30.38 -9.01 -2.51
CA GLY A 46 31.69 -9.57 -2.77
C GLY A 46 32.70 -9.16 -1.68
N TYR A 47 32.94 -10.06 -0.75
CA TYR A 47 34.05 -10.01 0.19
C TYR A 47 35.39 -9.90 -0.55
N SER A 48 36.28 -9.00 -0.15
CA SER A 48 37.71 -9.19 -0.28
C SER A 48 38.53 -8.32 0.65
N THR A 49 39.28 -8.99 1.51
CA THR A 49 40.36 -8.45 2.34
C THR A 49 41.66 -8.28 1.56
N GLY A 50 42.40 -7.19 1.85
CA GLY A 50 43.86 -7.20 1.90
C GLY A 50 44.65 -6.77 0.67
N GLY A 51 45.43 -5.75 0.86
CA GLY A 51 46.27 -4.96 -0.02
C GLY A 51 47.38 -5.65 -0.77
N ARG A 52 47.91 -4.93 -1.75
CA ARG A 52 49.32 -4.54 -2.02
C ARG A 52 49.44 -3.96 -3.42
N ARG A 53 50.28 -2.93 -3.50
CA ARG A 53 50.76 -2.23 -4.72
C ARG A 53 51.46 -3.17 -5.70
N GLY A 54 51.34 -2.90 -7.01
CA GLY A 54 52.30 -3.37 -8.01
C GLY A 54 51.82 -3.37 -9.45
N ASN A 55 52.38 -2.46 -10.23
CA ASN A 55 52.73 -2.49 -11.65
C ASN A 55 51.67 -2.65 -12.78
N ARG A 56 51.67 -1.63 -13.62
CA ARG A 56 51.14 -1.58 -14.99
C ARG A 56 51.70 -2.68 -15.87
N SER A 57 50.83 -3.40 -16.56
CA SER A 57 51.13 -3.94 -17.88
C SER A 57 49.89 -3.91 -18.77
N THR A 58 50.00 -3.22 -19.88
CA THR A 58 49.04 -3.14 -20.97
C THR A 58 48.95 -4.49 -21.66
N MET A 59 47.74 -5.07 -21.67
CA MET A 59 47.42 -6.20 -22.56
C MET A 59 46.37 -5.79 -23.58
N ILE A 60 46.75 -5.93 -24.82
CA ILE A 60 45.95 -5.76 -26.04
C ILE A 60 45.04 -6.98 -26.15
N TYR A 61 43.73 -6.82 -26.07
CA TYR A 61 42.78 -7.88 -26.34
C TYR A 61 42.32 -7.83 -27.80
N GLY A 62 42.71 -8.87 -28.53
CA GLY A 62 42.24 -9.14 -29.88
C GLY A 62 40.78 -9.53 -29.90
N LYS A 63 39.99 -8.89 -30.78
CA LYS A 63 38.56 -9.22 -31.03
C LYS A 63 38.45 -10.59 -31.71
N GLN A 64 37.94 -11.59 -31.00
CA GLN A 64 37.42 -12.80 -31.63
C GLN A 64 36.01 -12.56 -32.17
N ARG A 65 35.82 -12.70 -33.47
CA ARG A 65 34.50 -12.67 -34.12
C ARG A 65 33.78 -14.01 -33.88
N LYS A 66 32.68 -14.00 -33.12
CA LYS A 66 31.77 -15.13 -32.99
C LYS A 66 30.91 -15.26 -34.26
N THR A 67 31.05 -16.37 -34.97
CA THR A 67 30.32 -16.72 -36.23
C THR A 67 28.99 -17.45 -35.98
N TRP A 68 28.39 -17.35 -34.80
CA TRP A 68 27.20 -18.11 -34.40
C TRP A 68 25.81 -17.61 -34.89
N PRO A 69 25.58 -16.34 -35.23
CA PRO A 69 24.25 -15.92 -35.64
C PRO A 69 23.79 -16.45 -37.00
N LYS A 70 24.72 -16.78 -37.91
CA LYS A 70 24.36 -17.28 -39.25
C LYS A 70 23.95 -18.75 -39.28
N VAL A 71 24.47 -19.57 -38.36
CA VAL A 71 24.11 -21.01 -38.27
C VAL A 71 22.74 -21.17 -37.61
N VAL A 72 22.41 -20.38 -36.57
CA VAL A 72 21.10 -20.43 -35.92
C VAL A 72 19.98 -19.94 -36.85
N LEU A 73 20.26 -18.91 -37.67
CA LEU A 73 19.29 -18.43 -38.67
C LEU A 73 19.03 -19.47 -39.77
N ALA A 74 20.08 -20.17 -40.22
CA ALA A 74 19.94 -21.23 -41.24
C ALA A 74 19.10 -22.42 -40.73
N ILE A 75 19.28 -22.83 -39.49
CA ILE A 75 18.48 -23.92 -38.86
C ILE A 75 17.01 -23.48 -38.69
N ALA A 76 16.74 -22.24 -38.28
CA ALA A 76 15.36 -21.75 -38.15
C ALA A 76 14.63 -21.72 -39.51
N VAL A 77 15.30 -21.30 -40.58
CA VAL A 77 14.73 -21.30 -41.94
C VAL A 77 14.43 -22.72 -42.42
N VAL A 78 15.31 -23.67 -42.16
CA VAL A 78 15.11 -25.09 -42.56
C VAL A 78 13.89 -25.68 -41.79
N LEU A 79 13.74 -25.39 -40.51
CA LEU A 79 12.59 -25.87 -39.72
C LEU A 79 11.26 -25.29 -40.20
N ILE A 80 11.24 -24.01 -40.58
CA ILE A 80 10.04 -23.37 -41.16
C ILE A 80 9.69 -24.00 -42.54
N VAL A 81 10.68 -24.24 -43.38
CA VAL A 81 10.43 -24.89 -44.69
C VAL A 81 9.94 -26.33 -44.53
N VAL A 82 10.49 -27.10 -43.58
CA VAL A 82 10.01 -28.47 -43.26
C VAL A 82 8.60 -28.42 -42.72
N ALA A 83 8.24 -27.52 -41.86
CA ALA A 83 6.87 -27.35 -41.31
C ALA A 83 5.88 -26.99 -42.43
N CYS A 84 6.26 -26.07 -43.36
CA CYS A 84 5.41 -25.72 -44.50
C CYS A 84 5.21 -26.89 -45.49
N VAL A 85 6.26 -27.68 -45.78
CA VAL A 85 6.16 -28.85 -46.65
C VAL A 85 5.33 -29.95 -46.00
N TRP A 86 5.43 -30.15 -44.68
CA TRP A 86 4.63 -31.11 -43.97
C TRP A 86 3.15 -30.72 -43.96
N GLN A 87 2.83 -29.45 -43.83
CA GLN A 87 1.47 -28.92 -43.87
C GLN A 87 0.84 -29.04 -45.28
N PHE A 88 1.66 -28.91 -46.33
CA PHE A 88 1.21 -29.13 -47.73
C PHE A 88 1.01 -30.63 -48.06
N ALA A 89 1.74 -31.54 -47.42
CA ALA A 89 1.69 -32.97 -47.70
C ALA A 89 0.59 -33.70 -46.97
N CYS A 90 0.04 -33.14 -45.86
CA CYS A 90 -0.92 -33.79 -44.98
C CYS A 90 -2.35 -33.25 -44.98
N GLY A 91 -2.76 -32.49 -46.00
CA GLY A 91 -4.18 -32.12 -46.14
C GLY A 91 -4.42 -30.59 -46.20
N GLY A 92 -5.24 -30.26 -47.17
CA GLY A 92 -5.52 -28.95 -47.69
C GLY A 92 -5.91 -27.88 -46.67
N LEU A 93 -5.64 -26.65 -47.06
CA LEU A 93 -6.06 -25.43 -46.38
C LEU A 93 -7.60 -25.35 -46.29
N PRO A 94 -8.19 -25.13 -45.13
CA PRO A 94 -9.58 -24.72 -45.06
C PRO A 94 -9.70 -23.26 -45.57
N PHE A 95 -10.60 -23.10 -46.52
CA PHE A 95 -11.06 -21.78 -46.99
C PHE A 95 -11.60 -20.99 -45.77
N LEU A 96 -11.02 -19.82 -45.52
CA LEU A 96 -11.58 -18.83 -44.58
C LEU A 96 -12.90 -18.32 -45.16
N SER A 97 -14.01 -18.81 -44.66
CA SER A 97 -15.34 -18.27 -44.91
C SER A 97 -15.53 -17.02 -44.07
N ALA A 98 -16.05 -15.98 -44.69
CA ALA A 98 -16.33 -14.67 -44.10
C ALA A 98 -17.54 -14.73 -43.12
N ASN A 99 -17.43 -15.48 -42.04
CA ASN A 99 -18.47 -15.62 -41.01
C ASN A 99 -17.93 -15.54 -39.58
N GLU A 100 -16.63 -15.22 -39.37
CA GLU A 100 -16.06 -15.15 -38.01
C GLU A 100 -16.20 -13.78 -37.34
N GLN A 101 -16.59 -12.74 -38.06
CA GLN A 101 -16.83 -11.39 -37.45
C GLN A 101 -18.12 -11.28 -36.61
N SER A 102 -19.03 -12.25 -36.70
CA SER A 102 -20.27 -12.23 -35.92
C SER A 102 -20.24 -13.13 -34.69
N GLN A 103 -19.22 -13.98 -34.51
CA GLN A 103 -19.09 -14.82 -33.31
C GLN A 103 -18.28 -14.14 -32.21
N ASP A 104 -17.26 -13.34 -32.56
CA ASP A 104 -16.47 -12.59 -31.57
C ASP A 104 -17.27 -11.46 -30.90
N GLN A 105 -18.25 -10.87 -31.61
CA GLN A 105 -19.15 -9.88 -30.98
C GLN A 105 -20.23 -10.52 -30.11
N GLN A 106 -20.69 -11.73 -30.43
CA GLN A 106 -21.64 -12.46 -29.57
C GLN A 106 -20.94 -13.11 -28.37
N GLN A 107 -19.67 -13.43 -28.47
CA GLN A 107 -18.89 -13.96 -27.36
C GLN A 107 -18.43 -12.85 -26.40
N ALA A 108 -18.17 -11.64 -26.92
CA ALA A 108 -17.93 -10.46 -26.10
C ALA A 108 -19.20 -9.93 -25.39
N GLU A 109 -20.39 -10.07 -25.99
CA GLU A 109 -21.67 -9.78 -25.32
C GLU A 109 -22.12 -10.90 -24.37
N GLN A 110 -21.72 -12.16 -24.57
CA GLN A 110 -21.98 -13.25 -23.63
C GLN A 110 -20.97 -13.27 -22.45
N ASP A 111 -19.73 -12.84 -22.67
CA ASP A 111 -18.73 -12.69 -21.60
C ASP A 111 -19.02 -11.48 -20.69
N SER A 112 -19.76 -10.48 -21.19
CA SER A 112 -20.21 -9.34 -20.38
C SER A 112 -21.42 -9.65 -19.48
N THR A 113 -22.06 -10.81 -19.65
CA THR A 113 -23.16 -11.27 -18.80
C THR A 113 -22.83 -12.52 -17.98
N GLN A 114 -21.63 -13.09 -18.12
CA GLN A 114 -21.16 -14.15 -17.26
C GLN A 114 -20.44 -13.54 -16.05
N ASP A 115 -21.09 -13.74 -14.94
CA ASP A 115 -20.53 -13.72 -13.61
C ASP A 115 -20.60 -12.43 -12.81
N LEU A 116 -21.82 -12.07 -12.45
CA LEU A 116 -22.06 -11.18 -11.31
C LEU A 116 -22.30 -11.98 -10.00
N THR A 117 -22.26 -13.30 -10.03
CA THR A 117 -22.53 -14.14 -8.87
C THR A 117 -21.39 -15.13 -8.65
N ARG A 118 -20.75 -15.02 -7.49
CA ARG A 118 -19.78 -16.01 -7.02
C ARG A 118 -20.52 -17.13 -6.31
N SER A 119 -20.42 -18.37 -6.81
CA SER A 119 -20.85 -19.55 -6.08
C SER A 119 -19.73 -20.01 -5.14
N ASP A 120 -20.05 -20.30 -3.88
CA ASP A 120 -19.12 -21.05 -3.05
C ASP A 120 -18.88 -22.45 -3.63
N ALA A 121 -17.70 -23.02 -3.37
CA ALA A 121 -17.33 -24.35 -3.89
C ALA A 121 -18.24 -25.47 -3.38
N ASN A 122 -19.11 -25.21 -2.39
CA ASN A 122 -20.03 -26.15 -1.75
C ASN A 122 -21.52 -25.89 -2.06
N GLY A 123 -21.86 -24.80 -2.78
CA GLY A 123 -23.25 -24.49 -3.14
C GLY A 123 -24.16 -24.16 -1.95
N THR A 124 -23.62 -23.88 -0.79
CA THR A 124 -24.37 -23.49 0.40
C THR A 124 -24.48 -21.97 0.49
N TYR A 125 -25.44 -21.42 -0.25
CA TYR A 125 -25.90 -20.06 0.02
C TYR A 125 -26.72 -20.03 1.28
N GLN A 126 -26.54 -19.00 2.11
CA GLN A 126 -27.54 -18.68 3.15
C GLN A 126 -28.75 -18.07 2.44
N ALA A 127 -29.63 -18.90 1.91
CA ALA A 127 -30.85 -18.46 1.23
C ALA A 127 -31.64 -17.50 2.13
N GLY A 128 -31.97 -16.30 1.61
CA GLY A 128 -32.66 -15.25 2.33
C GLY A 128 -31.76 -14.31 3.15
N LEU A 129 -30.42 -14.37 3.03
CA LEU A 129 -29.52 -13.41 3.65
C LEU A 129 -29.33 -12.21 2.69
N ASP A 130 -30.18 -11.20 2.87
CA ASP A 130 -30.04 -9.89 2.24
C ASP A 130 -29.44 -8.93 3.24
N THR A 131 -28.26 -8.38 2.93
CA THR A 131 -27.56 -7.47 3.84
C THR A 131 -26.65 -6.51 3.05
N SER A 132 -26.24 -5.44 3.71
CA SER A 132 -25.17 -4.57 3.23
C SER A 132 -24.31 -4.13 4.42
N PHE A 133 -23.05 -3.83 4.13
CA PHE A 133 -22.10 -3.32 5.11
C PHE A 133 -21.03 -2.48 4.41
N THR A 134 -20.39 -1.61 5.17
CA THR A 134 -19.36 -0.70 4.68
C THR A 134 -18.00 -1.13 5.14
N VAL A 135 -17.07 -1.26 4.19
CA VAL A 135 -15.64 -1.46 4.44
C VAL A 135 -14.89 -0.16 4.20
N THR A 136 -14.05 0.23 5.14
CA THR A 136 -13.12 1.34 4.99
C THR A 136 -11.70 0.81 4.83
N ALA A 137 -10.97 1.31 3.85
CA ALA A 137 -9.53 1.07 3.71
C ALA A 137 -8.75 2.36 4.01
N ILE A 138 -7.65 2.20 4.72
CA ILE A 138 -6.70 3.27 5.06
C ILE A 138 -5.28 2.91 4.61
N GLY A 139 -4.42 3.91 4.45
CA GLY A 139 -3.05 3.74 3.99
C GLY A 139 -2.08 3.21 5.03
N ASP A 140 -0.78 3.48 4.81
CA ASP A 140 0.31 2.93 5.61
C ASP A 140 0.32 3.51 7.02
N CYS A 141 0.22 2.64 8.03
CA CYS A 141 0.28 2.95 9.44
C CYS A 141 1.62 2.49 10.01
N THR A 142 2.60 3.41 10.05
CA THR A 142 3.90 3.20 10.68
C THR A 142 3.82 3.66 12.13
N LEU A 143 3.34 2.77 13.02
CA LEU A 143 3.14 3.08 14.44
C LEU A 143 4.42 2.84 15.23
N GLY A 144 5.43 3.65 14.99
CA GLY A 144 6.74 3.49 15.61
C GLY A 144 7.71 4.55 15.14
N THR A 145 8.98 4.33 15.44
CA THR A 145 10.06 5.22 15.03
C THR A 145 11.34 4.42 14.77
N ASP A 146 12.21 4.98 13.94
CA ASP A 146 13.59 4.53 13.86
C ASP A 146 14.42 5.08 15.04
N SER A 147 15.40 4.32 15.51
CA SER A 147 16.26 4.71 16.64
C SER A 147 17.08 5.97 16.38
N ASP A 148 17.34 6.30 15.12
CA ASP A 148 18.17 7.42 14.69
C ASP A 148 17.37 8.72 14.51
N PHE A 149 16.02 8.67 14.65
CA PHE A 149 15.17 9.85 14.53
C PHE A 149 15.26 10.76 15.75
N ASP A 150 15.07 12.07 15.53
CA ASP A 150 15.08 13.08 16.61
C ASP A 150 14.06 12.73 17.70
N THR A 151 14.58 12.42 18.88
CA THR A 151 13.77 12.02 20.02
C THR A 151 12.89 13.14 20.58
N SER A 152 13.11 14.39 20.19
CA SER A 152 12.28 15.52 20.67
C SER A 152 10.93 15.62 19.95
N THR A 153 10.80 15.01 18.75
CA THR A 153 9.62 15.17 17.89
C THR A 153 9.09 13.86 17.30
N ASN A 154 9.73 12.71 17.59
CA ASN A 154 9.35 11.45 17.00
C ASN A 154 8.01 10.88 17.54
N PHE A 155 7.56 9.81 16.93
CA PHE A 155 6.29 9.15 17.27
C PHE A 155 6.22 8.70 18.74
N VAL A 156 7.32 8.15 19.26
CA VAL A 156 7.40 7.67 20.67
C VAL A 156 7.22 8.81 21.65
N THR A 157 7.86 9.95 21.40
CA THR A 157 7.70 11.14 22.24
C THR A 157 6.27 11.65 22.18
N LYS A 158 5.66 11.69 20.99
CA LYS A 158 4.26 12.05 20.85
C LYS A 158 3.33 11.10 21.63
N TYR A 159 3.57 9.80 21.57
CA TYR A 159 2.79 8.83 22.34
C TYR A 159 2.92 9.05 23.86
N ASN A 160 4.14 9.30 24.35
CA ASN A 160 4.39 9.55 25.77
C ASN A 160 3.77 10.85 26.28
N ASP A 161 3.67 11.87 25.42
CA ASP A 161 3.09 13.18 25.72
C ASP A 161 1.55 13.19 25.63
N THR A 162 0.95 12.15 25.06
CA THR A 162 -0.50 12.09 24.80
C THR A 162 -1.09 10.75 25.28
N SER A 163 -1.83 10.07 24.43
CA SER A 163 -2.41 8.74 24.71
C SER A 163 -2.70 8.02 23.40
N GLU A 164 -3.06 6.73 23.47
CA GLU A 164 -3.46 5.92 22.32
C GLU A 164 -4.54 6.60 21.46
N GLY A 165 -5.55 7.18 22.09
CA GLY A 165 -6.66 7.84 21.40
C GLY A 165 -6.28 9.11 20.62
N TYR A 166 -5.11 9.71 20.88
CA TYR A 166 -4.66 10.91 20.18
C TYR A 166 -4.53 10.68 18.66
N PHE A 167 -3.92 9.58 18.26
CA PHE A 167 -3.47 9.37 16.87
C PHE A 167 -4.62 9.28 15.88
N PHE A 168 -5.69 8.58 16.22
CA PHE A 168 -6.86 8.43 15.35
C PHE A 168 -8.05 9.32 15.73
N GLN A 169 -7.88 10.23 16.69
CA GLN A 169 -8.97 11.05 17.23
C GLN A 169 -9.83 11.73 16.15
N ASN A 170 -9.21 12.24 15.09
CA ASN A 170 -9.93 12.99 14.06
C ASN A 170 -10.61 12.11 13.02
N VAL A 171 -10.21 10.83 12.89
CA VAL A 171 -10.76 9.86 11.93
C VAL A 171 -11.64 8.81 12.60
N ALA A 172 -11.48 8.56 13.90
CA ALA A 172 -12.25 7.58 14.64
C ALA A 172 -13.79 7.73 14.48
N PRO A 173 -14.36 8.95 14.39
CA PRO A 173 -15.81 9.07 14.14
C PRO A 173 -16.27 8.49 12.79
N VAL A 174 -15.39 8.44 11.80
CA VAL A 174 -15.68 7.81 10.50
C VAL A 174 -15.47 6.31 10.57
N LEU A 175 -14.33 5.88 11.13
CA LEU A 175 -13.92 4.47 11.21
C LEU A 175 -14.82 3.66 12.16
N SER A 176 -15.35 4.28 13.23
CA SER A 176 -16.29 3.62 14.13
C SER A 176 -17.74 3.56 13.61
N ALA A 177 -18.00 4.17 12.47
CA ALA A 177 -19.33 4.18 11.85
C ALA A 177 -19.43 3.18 10.69
N ASP A 178 -18.34 2.56 10.29
CA ASP A 178 -18.32 1.47 9.32
C ASP A 178 -18.44 0.09 10.02
N ASP A 179 -18.35 -0.97 9.24
CA ASP A 179 -18.46 -2.34 9.73
C ASP A 179 -17.11 -3.06 9.77
N LEU A 180 -16.12 -2.55 9.02
CA LEU A 180 -14.76 -3.09 8.96
C LEU A 180 -13.80 -2.05 8.41
N THR A 181 -12.81 -1.66 9.20
CA THR A 181 -11.66 -0.88 8.74
C THR A 181 -10.43 -1.76 8.56
N ILE A 182 -9.80 -1.66 7.38
CA ILE A 182 -8.55 -2.36 7.02
C ILE A 182 -7.43 -1.36 6.71
N GLY A 183 -6.20 -1.62 7.21
CA GLY A 183 -5.01 -0.82 6.94
C GLY A 183 -3.74 -1.66 6.74
N ASN A 184 -2.65 -1.02 6.35
CA ASN A 184 -1.33 -1.65 6.32
C ASN A 184 -0.55 -1.25 7.58
N PHE A 185 -0.19 -2.23 8.41
CA PHE A 185 0.70 -2.02 9.57
C PHE A 185 2.15 -2.17 9.12
N GLU A 186 2.86 -1.06 9.02
CA GLU A 186 4.22 -0.99 8.49
C GLU A 186 5.23 -0.73 9.61
N GLY A 187 5.87 -1.80 10.08
CA GLY A 187 6.81 -1.77 11.19
C GLY A 187 6.69 -3.00 12.10
N THR A 188 7.28 -2.91 13.30
CA THR A 188 7.29 -4.00 14.27
C THR A 188 6.83 -3.57 15.65
N LEU A 189 6.06 -4.43 16.33
CA LEU A 189 5.68 -4.32 17.74
C LEU A 189 6.47 -5.35 18.55
N THR A 190 7.68 -5.00 19.00
CA THR A 190 8.60 -5.96 19.61
C THR A 190 9.59 -5.31 20.56
N GLU A 191 10.13 -6.09 21.48
CA GLU A 191 11.30 -5.75 22.29
C GLU A 191 12.60 -6.35 21.71
N SER A 192 12.54 -7.04 20.58
CA SER A 192 13.73 -7.59 19.90
C SER A 192 14.78 -6.52 19.63
N THR A 193 16.03 -6.90 19.72
CA THR A 193 17.20 -6.07 19.40
C THR A 193 17.93 -6.54 18.14
N ASP A 194 17.36 -7.50 17.40
CA ASP A 194 17.92 -8.05 16.15
C ASP A 194 17.61 -7.12 14.98
N ILE A 195 18.20 -5.91 15.01
CA ILE A 195 18.00 -4.87 14.00
C ILE A 195 18.59 -5.28 12.66
N GLN A 196 17.83 -5.10 11.59
CA GLN A 196 18.26 -5.42 10.23
C GLN A 196 19.12 -4.30 9.63
N GLN A 197 20.04 -4.68 8.73
CA GLN A 197 20.92 -3.71 8.04
C GLN A 197 20.21 -3.08 6.85
N LYS A 198 19.43 -2.06 7.09
CA LYS A 198 18.72 -1.26 6.07
C LYS A 198 18.64 0.21 6.51
N ALA A 199 18.15 1.07 5.64
CA ALA A 199 18.14 2.52 5.87
C ALA A 199 17.26 2.93 7.06
N PHE A 200 16.09 2.29 7.23
CA PHE A 200 15.16 2.57 8.30
C PHE A 200 14.62 1.29 8.91
N ASN A 201 14.48 1.28 10.24
CA ASN A 201 13.92 0.16 10.98
C ASN A 201 12.92 0.67 12.02
N PHE A 202 11.65 0.35 11.81
CA PHE A 202 10.57 0.86 12.66
C PHE A 202 10.20 -0.12 13.76
N LYS A 203 10.24 0.39 15.00
CA LYS A 203 9.88 -0.37 16.19
C LYS A 203 9.02 0.43 17.15
N ALA A 204 8.10 -0.28 17.80
CA ALA A 204 7.35 0.21 18.93
C ALA A 204 7.06 -0.92 19.93
N PRO A 205 6.74 -0.61 21.20
CA PRO A 205 6.28 -1.59 22.17
C PRO A 205 4.90 -2.15 21.81
N ALA A 206 4.59 -3.32 22.37
CA ALA A 206 3.31 -4.03 22.17
C ALA A 206 2.05 -3.15 22.40
N SER A 207 2.13 -2.22 23.37
CA SER A 207 1.01 -1.32 23.70
C SER A 207 0.53 -0.46 22.54
N TYR A 208 1.36 -0.22 21.52
CA TYR A 208 0.97 0.61 20.37
C TYR A 208 -0.11 -0.04 19.49
N ALA A 209 -0.33 -1.35 19.60
CA ALA A 209 -1.52 -1.97 19.02
C ALA A 209 -2.84 -1.33 19.53
N GLY A 210 -2.84 -0.78 20.76
CA GLY A 210 -3.95 -0.02 21.32
C GLY A 210 -4.33 1.23 20.53
N ILE A 211 -3.39 1.81 19.77
CA ILE A 211 -3.65 2.94 18.87
C ILE A 211 -4.66 2.54 17.78
N LEU A 212 -4.47 1.38 17.15
CA LEU A 212 -5.38 0.84 16.13
C LEU A 212 -6.76 0.58 16.71
N LYS A 213 -6.80 -0.07 17.90
CA LYS A 213 -8.05 -0.35 18.60
C LYS A 213 -8.82 0.93 18.99
N ALA A 214 -8.11 1.94 19.49
CA ALA A 214 -8.70 3.24 19.80
C ALA A 214 -9.20 3.99 18.55
N GLY A 215 -8.68 3.64 17.39
CA GLY A 215 -9.04 4.18 16.08
C GLY A 215 -10.17 3.42 15.38
N SER A 216 -10.71 2.34 15.95
CA SER A 216 -11.63 1.41 15.26
C SER A 216 -11.03 0.84 13.98
N VAL A 217 -9.81 0.30 14.08
CA VAL A 217 -9.18 -0.47 12.99
C VAL A 217 -9.22 -1.94 13.39
N GLU A 218 -9.98 -2.75 12.67
CA GLU A 218 -10.24 -4.15 13.01
C GLU A 218 -9.21 -5.10 12.43
N ALA A 219 -8.65 -4.77 11.25
CA ALA A 219 -7.75 -5.67 10.55
C ALA A 219 -6.59 -4.94 9.87
N VAL A 220 -5.41 -5.57 9.87
CA VAL A 220 -4.22 -5.01 9.22
C VAL A 220 -3.44 -6.05 8.43
N ASN A 221 -2.96 -5.61 7.25
CA ASN A 221 -1.90 -6.30 6.53
C ASN A 221 -0.57 -6.11 7.26
N VAL A 222 0.20 -7.22 7.36
CA VAL A 222 1.57 -7.21 7.90
C VAL A 222 2.60 -7.67 6.85
N ALA A 223 2.21 -7.78 5.57
CA ALA A 223 3.13 -8.12 4.49
C ALA A 223 3.68 -6.86 3.82
N ASN A 224 4.83 -6.37 4.29
CA ASN A 224 5.50 -5.17 3.79
C ASN A 224 7.02 -5.23 4.05
N ASN A 225 7.77 -4.26 3.50
CA ASN A 225 9.22 -4.20 3.64
C ASN A 225 9.72 -3.92 5.07
N HIS A 226 8.85 -3.51 6.00
CA HIS A 226 9.18 -3.22 7.40
C HIS A 226 8.74 -4.33 8.37
N SER A 227 8.19 -5.43 7.88
CA SER A 227 7.71 -6.54 8.71
C SER A 227 8.82 -7.25 9.49
N PHE A 228 10.01 -7.30 8.91
CA PHE A 228 11.17 -7.99 9.48
C PHE A 228 12.28 -7.04 9.95
N ASP A 229 11.99 -5.79 10.25
CA ASP A 229 12.96 -4.79 10.69
C ASP A 229 13.78 -5.24 11.90
N TYR A 230 13.20 -6.10 12.73
CA TYR A 230 13.84 -6.72 13.89
C TYR A 230 13.82 -8.25 13.81
N GLY A 231 14.09 -8.78 12.60
CA GLY A 231 14.18 -10.19 12.29
C GLY A 231 12.87 -10.96 12.45
N GLN A 232 12.97 -12.30 12.40
CA GLN A 232 11.79 -13.17 12.53
C GLN A 232 11.09 -12.99 13.88
N GLN A 233 11.85 -12.77 14.98
CA GLN A 233 11.28 -12.53 16.30
C GLN A 233 10.43 -11.26 16.31
N GLY A 234 10.89 -10.17 15.65
CA GLY A 234 10.12 -8.93 15.52
C GLY A 234 8.79 -9.14 14.81
N PHE A 235 8.79 -9.91 13.72
CA PHE A 235 7.59 -10.27 12.98
C PHE A 235 6.61 -11.11 13.80
N ASP A 236 7.10 -12.14 14.49
CA ASP A 236 6.27 -13.03 15.29
C ASP A 236 5.67 -12.30 16.52
N ASP A 237 6.46 -11.44 17.16
CA ASP A 237 5.99 -10.57 18.25
C ASP A 237 4.90 -9.63 17.75
N THR A 238 5.07 -9.03 16.56
CA THR A 238 4.09 -8.12 15.94
C THR A 238 2.74 -8.80 15.75
N LYS A 239 2.72 -9.98 15.11
CA LYS A 239 1.49 -10.77 14.92
C LYS A 239 0.81 -11.09 16.24
N LYS A 240 1.57 -11.53 17.21
CA LYS A 240 1.07 -11.87 18.57
C LYS A 240 0.49 -10.64 19.26
N ASN A 241 1.18 -9.50 19.22
CA ASN A 241 0.78 -8.28 19.91
C ASN A 241 -0.47 -7.64 19.28
N LEU A 242 -0.58 -7.67 17.94
CA LEU A 242 -1.81 -7.28 17.23
C LEU A 242 -2.97 -8.17 17.64
N SER A 243 -2.80 -9.51 17.62
CA SER A 243 -3.84 -10.45 18.04
C SER A 243 -4.25 -10.28 19.50
N ALA A 244 -3.30 -9.97 20.40
CA ALA A 244 -3.59 -9.72 21.83
C ALA A 244 -4.38 -8.42 22.05
N ALA A 245 -4.38 -7.49 21.12
CA ALA A 245 -5.18 -6.28 21.11
C ALA A 245 -6.53 -6.45 20.37
N ASP A 246 -6.88 -7.67 19.99
CA ASP A 246 -8.06 -8.01 19.16
C ASP A 246 -8.01 -7.41 17.75
N ILE A 247 -6.81 -7.19 17.20
CA ILE A 247 -6.62 -6.76 15.81
C ILE A 247 -6.33 -7.98 14.93
N THR A 248 -7.23 -8.24 13.98
CA THR A 248 -7.01 -9.27 12.95
C THR A 248 -5.81 -8.90 12.10
N ASN A 249 -4.88 -9.84 11.89
CA ASN A 249 -3.71 -9.57 11.06
C ASN A 249 -3.51 -10.68 10.03
N PHE A 250 -3.09 -10.28 8.83
CA PHE A 250 -2.95 -11.14 7.66
C PHE A 250 -1.74 -10.71 6.82
N GLY A 251 -1.30 -11.58 5.94
CA GLY A 251 -0.16 -11.38 5.06
C GLY A 251 0.99 -12.34 5.33
N TYR A 252 1.84 -12.56 4.33
CA TYR A 252 2.93 -13.53 4.28
C TYR A 252 2.48 -14.98 4.49
N ASP A 253 2.52 -15.45 5.74
CA ASP A 253 2.29 -16.85 6.13
C ASP A 253 0.83 -17.17 6.47
N ARG A 254 -0.05 -16.19 6.33
CA ARG A 254 -1.47 -16.35 6.71
C ARG A 254 -2.43 -15.47 5.92
N THR A 255 -3.58 -16.03 5.63
CA THR A 255 -4.82 -15.32 5.36
C THR A 255 -5.59 -15.13 6.67
N ALA A 256 -6.64 -14.31 6.65
CA ALA A 256 -7.57 -14.20 7.76
C ALA A 256 -9.01 -14.17 7.25
N THR A 257 -9.94 -14.51 8.13
CA THR A 257 -11.37 -14.33 7.88
C THR A 257 -11.96 -13.37 8.91
N TYR A 258 -12.92 -12.57 8.45
CA TYR A 258 -13.69 -11.66 9.27
C TYR A 258 -15.17 -11.82 8.95
N GLU A 259 -16.06 -11.70 9.91
CA GLU A 259 -17.50 -11.89 9.69
C GLU A 259 -18.26 -10.59 9.96
N VAL A 260 -19.05 -10.16 8.97
CA VAL A 260 -19.94 -9.00 9.09
C VAL A 260 -21.33 -9.41 8.65
N ASN A 261 -22.31 -9.24 9.51
CA ASN A 261 -23.73 -9.49 9.22
C ASN A 261 -24.00 -10.89 8.62
N GLY A 262 -23.22 -11.91 9.02
CA GLY A 262 -23.32 -13.28 8.49
C GLY A 262 -22.60 -13.51 7.16
N ILE A 263 -21.91 -12.51 6.62
CA ILE A 263 -21.05 -12.63 5.45
C ILE A 263 -19.61 -12.89 5.90
N LYS A 264 -19.00 -13.95 5.39
CA LYS A 264 -17.62 -14.31 5.64
C LYS A 264 -16.71 -13.59 4.65
N ILE A 265 -15.88 -12.68 5.16
CA ILE A 265 -14.91 -11.89 4.40
C ILE A 265 -13.54 -12.56 4.52
N GLY A 266 -12.88 -12.81 3.38
CA GLY A 266 -11.49 -13.27 3.32
C GLY A 266 -10.54 -12.11 3.13
N LEU A 267 -9.45 -12.08 3.91
CA LEU A 267 -8.41 -11.06 3.87
C LEU A 267 -7.06 -11.71 3.57
N PHE A 268 -6.32 -11.17 2.61
CA PHE A 268 -4.96 -11.60 2.31
C PHE A 268 -4.05 -10.40 2.04
N GLY A 269 -2.75 -10.58 2.27
CA GLY A 269 -1.76 -9.52 2.14
C GLY A 269 -0.50 -9.97 1.40
N ILE A 270 -0.04 -9.16 0.45
CA ILE A 270 1.07 -9.49 -0.44
C ILE A 270 2.12 -8.37 -0.43
N SER A 271 3.37 -8.73 -0.19
CA SER A 271 4.53 -7.88 -0.50
C SER A 271 5.07 -8.27 -1.88
N GLN A 272 4.91 -7.38 -2.87
CA GLN A 272 5.49 -7.55 -4.20
C GLN A 272 7.00 -7.31 -4.20
N LEU A 273 7.50 -6.57 -3.20
CA LEU A 273 8.93 -6.23 -3.07
C LEU A 273 9.80 -7.47 -2.84
N ASP A 274 9.19 -8.58 -2.42
CA ASP A 274 9.83 -9.90 -2.29
C ASP A 274 9.98 -10.65 -3.64
N GLY A 275 9.52 -10.06 -4.73
CA GLY A 275 9.57 -10.57 -6.10
C GLY A 275 8.20 -10.81 -6.71
N THR A 276 8.00 -10.33 -7.95
CA THR A 276 6.71 -10.35 -8.66
C THR A 276 6.17 -11.75 -8.90
N ASP A 277 7.01 -12.72 -9.31
CA ASP A 277 6.59 -14.10 -9.54
C ASP A 277 6.09 -14.77 -8.24
N LYS A 278 6.77 -14.51 -7.13
CA LYS A 278 6.36 -14.99 -5.81
C LYS A 278 5.04 -14.35 -5.40
N ALA A 279 4.90 -13.03 -5.57
CA ALA A 279 3.69 -12.29 -5.26
C ALA A 279 2.48 -12.83 -6.05
N THR A 280 2.65 -13.09 -7.35
CA THR A 280 1.59 -13.66 -8.20
C THR A 280 1.17 -15.04 -7.72
N THR A 281 2.14 -15.91 -7.41
CA THR A 281 1.86 -17.27 -6.92
C THR A 281 1.12 -17.24 -5.59
N LEU A 282 1.56 -16.41 -4.63
CA LEU A 282 0.91 -16.25 -3.33
C LEU A 282 -0.51 -15.70 -3.49
N THR A 283 -0.70 -14.66 -4.31
CA THR A 283 -2.02 -14.08 -4.59
C THR A 283 -3.02 -15.15 -5.03
N GLN A 284 -2.64 -15.99 -6.00
CA GLN A 284 -3.51 -17.06 -6.51
C GLN A 284 -3.81 -18.13 -5.45
N SER A 285 -2.79 -18.52 -4.66
CA SER A 285 -2.95 -19.53 -3.61
C SER A 285 -3.81 -19.04 -2.46
N ASP A 286 -3.64 -17.81 -2.04
CA ASP A 286 -4.37 -17.22 -0.92
C ASP A 286 -5.84 -17.01 -1.28
N ILE A 287 -6.11 -16.46 -2.47
CA ILE A 287 -7.49 -16.33 -2.98
C ILE A 287 -8.17 -17.69 -3.06
N LYS A 288 -7.48 -18.69 -3.61
CA LYS A 288 -8.04 -20.05 -3.67
C LYS A 288 -8.32 -20.61 -2.28
N SER A 289 -7.42 -20.45 -1.32
CA SER A 289 -7.64 -20.90 0.06
C SER A 289 -8.88 -20.26 0.67
N LEU A 290 -9.02 -18.93 0.52
CA LEU A 290 -10.19 -18.20 1.03
C LEU A 290 -11.50 -18.61 0.35
N GLN A 291 -11.45 -18.94 -0.96
CA GLN A 291 -12.59 -19.52 -1.67
C GLN A 291 -12.96 -20.88 -1.12
N ASP A 292 -11.97 -21.76 -0.91
CA ASP A 292 -12.16 -23.10 -0.34
C ASP A 292 -12.69 -23.05 1.10
N GLU A 293 -12.38 -21.96 1.85
CA GLU A 293 -12.94 -21.67 3.17
C GLU A 293 -14.36 -21.10 3.14
N GLY A 294 -14.93 -20.86 1.95
CA GLY A 294 -16.29 -20.34 1.77
C GLY A 294 -16.42 -18.84 2.00
N CYS A 295 -15.35 -18.04 1.79
CA CYS A 295 -15.44 -16.59 1.85
C CYS A 295 -16.29 -16.05 0.70
N GLN A 296 -17.27 -15.18 1.03
CA GLN A 296 -18.22 -14.60 0.09
C GLN A 296 -17.73 -13.25 -0.47
N LEU A 297 -16.80 -12.60 0.22
CA LEU A 297 -16.07 -11.40 -0.19
C LEU A 297 -14.59 -11.63 0.05
N ILE A 298 -13.73 -11.31 -0.92
CA ILE A 298 -12.27 -11.43 -0.78
C ILE A 298 -11.62 -10.08 -1.05
N ILE A 299 -10.85 -9.59 -0.07
CA ILE A 299 -10.15 -8.31 -0.13
C ILE A 299 -8.66 -8.55 -0.03
N GLY A 300 -7.90 -8.03 -1.00
CA GLY A 300 -6.43 -8.09 -1.04
C GLY A 300 -5.78 -6.77 -0.71
N MET A 301 -4.78 -6.79 0.17
CA MET A 301 -3.95 -5.63 0.47
C MET A 301 -2.52 -5.88 -0.01
N PHE A 302 -2.03 -4.98 -0.88
CA PHE A 302 -0.76 -5.12 -1.57
C PHE A 302 0.22 -4.03 -1.12
N HIS A 303 1.46 -4.42 -0.89
CA HIS A 303 2.56 -3.50 -0.62
C HIS A 303 3.56 -3.61 -1.77
N TRP A 304 3.59 -2.59 -2.66
CA TRP A 304 4.18 -2.68 -3.99
C TRP A 304 4.64 -1.34 -4.59
N GLY A 305 5.26 -1.40 -5.77
CA GLY A 305 5.63 -0.22 -6.56
C GLY A 305 6.88 0.49 -6.07
N ILE A 306 6.99 1.77 -6.35
CA ILE A 306 8.16 2.61 -6.06
C ILE A 306 7.74 3.80 -5.20
N GLU A 307 8.50 4.07 -4.13
CA GLU A 307 8.30 5.23 -3.25
C GLU A 307 8.31 6.55 -4.03
N GLY A 308 7.30 7.40 -3.79
CA GLY A 308 7.16 8.71 -4.40
C GLY A 308 6.54 8.73 -5.80
N GLU A 309 6.32 7.57 -6.44
CA GLU A 309 5.72 7.49 -7.77
C GLU A 309 4.18 7.51 -7.72
N ASN A 310 3.57 8.49 -8.38
CA ASN A 310 2.10 8.67 -8.39
C ASN A 310 1.38 7.88 -9.49
N VAL A 311 2.12 7.21 -10.37
CA VAL A 311 1.56 6.34 -11.42
C VAL A 311 2.03 4.93 -11.13
N PRO A 312 1.12 3.94 -11.04
CA PRO A 312 1.51 2.57 -10.77
C PRO A 312 2.35 2.00 -11.92
N GLU A 313 3.34 1.17 -11.57
CA GLU A 313 4.11 0.43 -12.55
C GLU A 313 3.29 -0.69 -13.20
N SER A 314 3.75 -1.19 -14.36
CA SER A 314 3.10 -2.27 -15.10
C SER A 314 2.94 -3.55 -14.28
N GLU A 315 3.88 -3.81 -13.37
CA GLU A 315 3.87 -4.94 -12.44
C GLU A 315 2.75 -4.83 -11.40
N GLN A 316 2.49 -3.61 -10.88
CA GLN A 316 1.35 -3.36 -9.98
C GLN A 316 0.03 -3.61 -10.72
N VAL A 317 -0.12 -3.06 -11.93
CA VAL A 317 -1.32 -3.22 -12.76
C VAL A 317 -1.56 -4.70 -13.08
N SER A 318 -0.52 -5.41 -13.52
CA SER A 318 -0.63 -6.83 -13.88
C SER A 318 -1.01 -7.70 -12.68
N LEU A 319 -0.45 -7.43 -11.49
CA LEU A 319 -0.72 -8.18 -10.27
C LEU A 319 -2.14 -7.88 -9.75
N ALA A 320 -2.58 -6.62 -9.81
CA ALA A 320 -3.94 -6.22 -9.44
C ALA A 320 -4.99 -6.93 -10.32
N HIS A 321 -4.80 -6.90 -11.65
CA HIS A 321 -5.68 -7.57 -12.58
C HIS A 321 -5.70 -9.10 -12.35
N ALA A 322 -4.52 -9.71 -12.13
CA ALA A 322 -4.44 -11.14 -11.82
C ALA A 322 -5.16 -11.50 -10.51
N ALA A 323 -5.15 -10.64 -9.49
CA ALA A 323 -5.90 -10.83 -8.26
C ALA A 323 -7.42 -10.82 -8.52
N ILE A 324 -7.93 -9.83 -9.25
CA ILE A 324 -9.35 -9.77 -9.64
C ILE A 324 -9.73 -10.98 -10.48
N ASP A 325 -8.89 -11.37 -11.44
CA ASP A 325 -9.14 -12.53 -12.33
C ASP A 325 -9.17 -13.86 -11.54
N ALA A 326 -8.43 -13.94 -10.43
CA ALA A 326 -8.47 -15.09 -9.51
C ALA A 326 -9.68 -15.07 -8.57
N GLY A 327 -10.42 -13.95 -8.50
CA GLY A 327 -11.65 -13.81 -7.71
C GLY A 327 -11.50 -12.93 -6.46
N CYS A 328 -10.54 -12.01 -6.43
CA CYS A 328 -10.50 -10.91 -5.46
C CYS A 328 -11.59 -9.88 -5.78
N ASP A 329 -12.27 -9.37 -4.77
CA ASP A 329 -13.39 -8.43 -4.94
C ASP A 329 -12.99 -6.97 -4.72
N LEU A 330 -11.89 -6.72 -4.02
CA LEU A 330 -11.32 -5.38 -3.81
C LEU A 330 -9.80 -5.47 -3.65
N VAL A 331 -9.08 -4.63 -4.37
CA VAL A 331 -7.61 -4.51 -4.29
C VAL A 331 -7.23 -3.15 -3.70
N ILE A 332 -6.45 -3.17 -2.62
CA ILE A 332 -5.94 -1.98 -1.92
C ILE A 332 -4.41 -2.03 -1.92
N GLY A 333 -3.76 -0.95 -2.33
CA GLY A 333 -2.30 -0.83 -2.39
C GLY A 333 -1.73 0.18 -1.40
N GLY A 334 -0.49 -0.08 -0.98
CA GLY A 334 0.38 0.78 -0.17
C GLY A 334 1.83 0.67 -0.62
N HIS A 335 2.79 1.29 0.08
CA HIS A 335 4.23 1.40 -0.16
C HIS A 335 4.67 2.67 -0.92
N PRO A 336 4.03 3.15 -1.99
CA PRO A 336 4.51 4.37 -2.65
C PRO A 336 4.57 5.59 -1.73
N HIS A 337 3.92 5.55 -0.56
CA HIS A 337 3.83 6.65 0.41
C HIS A 337 3.22 7.95 -0.15
N VAL A 338 2.65 7.85 -1.34
CA VAL A 338 1.87 8.87 -2.05
C VAL A 338 0.62 8.25 -2.63
N LEU A 339 -0.41 9.05 -2.91
CA LEU A 339 -1.60 8.57 -3.59
C LEU A 339 -1.27 8.15 -5.03
N GLN A 340 -1.84 7.02 -5.45
CA GLN A 340 -1.95 6.61 -6.85
C GLN A 340 -3.42 6.52 -7.26
N GLY A 341 -3.70 6.38 -8.56
CA GLY A 341 -5.05 6.38 -9.09
C GLY A 341 -5.91 5.19 -8.66
N VAL A 342 -7.19 5.29 -8.94
CA VAL A 342 -8.19 4.24 -8.74
C VAL A 342 -8.67 3.75 -10.10
N GLU A 343 -8.76 2.43 -10.27
CA GLU A 343 -9.22 1.77 -11.49
C GLU A 343 -10.48 0.95 -11.22
N TYR A 344 -11.35 0.84 -12.24
CA TYR A 344 -12.47 -0.10 -12.27
C TYR A 344 -12.20 -1.18 -13.32
N TYR A 345 -11.98 -2.42 -12.84
CA TYR A 345 -11.63 -3.56 -13.67
C TYR A 345 -12.56 -4.74 -13.39
N LYS A 346 -13.22 -5.27 -14.42
CA LYS A 346 -14.14 -6.42 -14.32
C LYS A 346 -15.13 -6.31 -13.14
N ASN A 347 -15.79 -5.17 -13.02
CA ASN A 347 -16.75 -4.85 -11.96
C ASN A 347 -16.14 -4.83 -10.55
N ARG A 348 -14.84 -4.55 -10.41
CA ARG A 348 -14.14 -4.44 -9.12
C ARG A 348 -13.27 -3.18 -9.10
N TYR A 349 -13.04 -2.67 -7.90
CA TYR A 349 -12.19 -1.50 -7.69
C TYR A 349 -10.78 -1.90 -7.31
N ILE A 350 -9.82 -1.13 -7.81
CA ILE A 350 -8.40 -1.21 -7.50
C ILE A 350 -7.94 0.17 -7.06
N CYS A 351 -7.54 0.32 -5.79
CA CYS A 351 -6.87 1.50 -5.28
C CYS A 351 -5.37 1.23 -5.26
N TYR A 352 -4.60 1.78 -6.20
CA TYR A 352 -3.19 1.44 -6.36
C TYR A 352 -2.29 1.88 -5.22
N SER A 353 -2.57 3.02 -4.59
CA SER A 353 -1.92 3.43 -3.34
C SER A 353 -2.78 4.42 -2.56
N MET A 354 -2.91 4.13 -1.26
CA MET A 354 -3.60 4.98 -0.31
C MET A 354 -2.68 6.06 0.28
N GLY A 355 -1.36 5.99 0.02
CA GLY A 355 -0.36 6.82 0.68
C GLY A 355 -0.17 6.48 2.16
N ASN A 356 0.56 7.34 2.86
CA ASN A 356 0.69 7.24 4.32
C ASN A 356 -0.63 7.57 5.02
N PHE A 357 -0.86 7.00 6.21
CA PHE A 357 -2.02 7.36 7.02
C PHE A 357 -1.59 7.83 8.42
N CYS A 358 -1.37 6.93 9.38
CA CYS A 358 -0.77 7.29 10.67
C CYS A 358 0.72 7.00 10.60
N PHE A 359 1.50 7.97 10.17
CA PHE A 359 2.87 7.76 9.69
C PHE A 359 3.93 8.27 10.65
N GLY A 360 4.60 7.36 11.38
CA GLY A 360 5.71 7.65 12.30
C GLY A 360 7.09 7.75 11.63
N GLY A 361 7.18 7.60 10.31
CA GLY A 361 8.44 7.56 9.56
C GLY A 361 9.25 8.85 9.58
N ASN A 362 8.59 10.01 9.55
CA ASN A 362 9.26 11.31 9.76
C ASN A 362 8.26 12.45 9.99
N THR A 363 8.79 13.59 10.43
CA THR A 363 7.98 14.80 10.72
C THR A 363 7.70 15.68 9.50
N HIS A 364 8.36 15.43 8.37
CA HIS A 364 8.17 16.17 7.13
C HIS A 364 8.13 15.20 5.95
N PRO A 365 7.05 14.39 5.82
CA PRO A 365 6.88 13.54 4.66
C PRO A 365 6.81 14.37 3.39
N ALA A 366 7.22 13.79 2.27
CA ALA A 366 7.22 14.47 0.96
C ALA A 366 5.79 14.84 0.52
N ASP A 367 4.80 14.05 0.92
CA ASP A 367 3.39 14.28 0.68
C ASP A 367 2.58 14.09 1.97
N PHE A 368 1.69 15.03 2.25
CA PHE A 368 0.76 14.97 3.37
C PHE A 368 -0.61 14.41 2.99
N ASP A 369 -0.87 14.23 1.69
CA ASP A 369 -2.16 13.81 1.19
C ASP A 369 -2.34 12.31 1.31
N THR A 370 -3.48 11.92 1.83
CA THR A 370 -3.95 10.56 1.97
C THR A 370 -5.47 10.52 1.87
N MET A 371 -6.06 9.35 2.00
CA MET A 371 -7.51 9.19 1.95
C MET A 371 -7.98 8.02 2.81
N MET A 372 -9.25 8.03 3.15
CA MET A 372 -10.02 6.84 3.49
C MET A 372 -10.87 6.48 2.28
N TYR A 373 -10.76 5.25 1.80
CA TYR A 373 -11.62 4.68 0.77
C TYR A 373 -12.75 3.93 1.46
N GLN A 374 -14.00 4.23 1.13
CA GLN A 374 -15.15 3.51 1.66
C GLN A 374 -15.95 2.87 0.54
N GLN A 375 -16.32 1.61 0.72
CA GLN A 375 -17.22 0.89 -0.19
C GLN A 375 -18.28 0.15 0.59
N THR A 376 -19.54 0.33 0.22
CA THR A 376 -20.66 -0.46 0.74
C THR A 376 -20.88 -1.66 -0.17
N PHE A 377 -20.73 -2.85 0.38
CA PHE A 377 -21.01 -4.12 -0.29
C PHE A 377 -22.44 -4.57 0.01
N THR A 378 -23.18 -4.94 -1.03
CA THR A 378 -24.56 -5.41 -0.92
C THR A 378 -24.63 -6.87 -1.33
N PHE A 379 -25.34 -7.65 -0.50
CA PHE A 379 -25.56 -9.08 -0.74
C PHE A 379 -27.05 -9.36 -0.84
N LYS A 380 -27.41 -10.26 -1.77
CA LYS A 380 -28.76 -10.83 -1.92
C LYS A 380 -28.65 -12.35 -1.92
N ASP A 381 -29.44 -12.98 -1.10
CA ASP A 381 -29.35 -14.44 -0.91
C ASP A 381 -27.91 -14.92 -0.59
N GLY A 382 -27.13 -14.10 0.15
CA GLY A 382 -25.74 -14.37 0.49
C GLY A 382 -24.73 -14.20 -0.64
N GLN A 383 -25.16 -13.67 -1.80
CA GLN A 383 -24.29 -13.41 -2.96
C GLN A 383 -23.99 -11.92 -3.10
N LEU A 384 -22.73 -11.59 -3.38
CA LEU A 384 -22.31 -10.23 -3.68
C LEU A 384 -23.01 -9.71 -4.94
N VAL A 385 -23.65 -8.54 -4.83
CA VAL A 385 -24.30 -7.86 -5.95
C VAL A 385 -23.43 -6.70 -6.41
N MET A 386 -23.08 -6.69 -7.70
CA MET A 386 -22.32 -5.62 -8.34
C MET A 386 -23.05 -5.16 -9.61
N ASP A 387 -24.09 -4.35 -9.43
CA ASP A 387 -24.84 -3.72 -10.48
C ASP A 387 -24.61 -2.20 -10.54
N ASP A 388 -25.25 -1.49 -11.46
CA ASP A 388 -25.08 -0.04 -11.62
C ASP A 388 -25.44 0.76 -10.35
N THR A 389 -26.29 0.22 -9.49
CA THR A 389 -26.67 0.88 -8.23
C THR A 389 -25.63 0.61 -7.15
N THR A 390 -25.20 -0.64 -7.00
CA THR A 390 -24.25 -1.05 -5.95
C THR A 390 -22.81 -0.60 -6.24
N LYS A 391 -22.40 -0.57 -7.53
CA LYS A 391 -21.09 -0.04 -7.90
C LYS A 391 -20.91 1.45 -7.60
N ALA A 392 -22.01 2.20 -7.49
CA ALA A 392 -21.98 3.62 -7.16
C ALA A 392 -21.84 3.90 -5.63
N GLN A 393 -21.79 2.85 -4.81
CA GLN A 393 -21.66 2.98 -3.34
C GLN A 393 -20.20 2.99 -2.89
N VAL A 394 -19.42 3.87 -3.52
CA VAL A 394 -18.01 4.09 -3.22
C VAL A 394 -17.77 5.57 -3.00
N ASP A 395 -17.14 5.90 -1.88
CA ASP A 395 -16.77 7.25 -1.49
C ASP A 395 -15.29 7.36 -1.16
N ILE A 396 -14.71 8.53 -1.40
CA ILE A 396 -13.40 8.93 -0.90
C ILE A 396 -13.59 10.01 0.16
N ILE A 397 -12.93 9.86 1.28
CA ILE A 397 -12.78 10.93 2.27
C ILE A 397 -11.34 11.41 2.19
N PRO A 398 -11.09 12.58 1.58
CA PRO A 398 -9.74 13.12 1.47
C PRO A 398 -9.20 13.48 2.85
N CYS A 399 -7.95 13.09 3.11
CA CYS A 399 -7.30 13.26 4.40
C CYS A 399 -5.90 13.87 4.25
N SER A 400 -5.38 14.37 5.36
CA SER A 400 -3.96 14.65 5.56
C SER A 400 -3.43 13.70 6.62
N VAL A 401 -2.17 13.26 6.52
CA VAL A 401 -1.48 12.45 7.56
C VAL A 401 -1.33 13.19 8.89
N SER A 402 -1.65 14.48 8.91
CA SER A 402 -1.45 15.38 10.04
C SER A 402 -2.58 16.38 10.19
N SER A 403 -2.90 16.73 11.43
CA SER A 403 -3.78 17.88 11.74
C SER A 403 -3.08 19.24 11.64
N SER A 404 -1.76 19.24 11.45
CA SER A 404 -0.94 20.42 11.21
C SER A 404 -0.55 20.53 9.74
N SER A 405 -0.57 21.73 9.19
CA SER A 405 -0.17 21.97 7.79
C SER A 405 1.35 22.11 7.59
N SER A 406 2.13 22.16 8.67
CA SER A 406 3.57 22.45 8.61
C SER A 406 4.47 21.32 9.10
N ILE A 407 3.93 20.38 9.84
CA ILE A 407 4.66 19.26 10.42
C ILE A 407 3.73 18.07 10.57
N ASN A 408 4.24 16.89 10.34
CA ASN A 408 3.50 15.66 10.66
C ASN A 408 3.48 15.49 12.19
N ASN A 409 2.30 15.60 12.76
CA ASN A 409 2.04 15.38 14.19
C ASN A 409 1.41 14.02 14.47
N TYR A 410 1.43 13.12 13.46
CA TYR A 410 0.95 11.73 13.53
C TYR A 410 -0.55 11.58 13.77
N GLN A 411 -1.34 12.57 13.35
CA GLN A 411 -2.78 12.61 13.57
C GLN A 411 -3.52 12.77 12.24
N PRO A 412 -3.80 11.69 11.51
CA PRO A 412 -4.56 11.74 10.26
C PRO A 412 -5.86 12.48 10.47
N THR A 413 -6.19 13.35 9.52
CA THR A 413 -7.30 14.29 9.67
C THR A 413 -8.07 14.43 8.36
N PRO A 414 -9.40 14.25 8.35
CA PRO A 414 -10.22 14.52 7.18
C PRO A 414 -10.12 15.97 6.74
N LEU A 415 -10.07 16.18 5.44
CA LEU A 415 -9.99 17.51 4.82
C LEU A 415 -11.34 17.89 4.24
N THR A 416 -11.70 19.16 4.36
CA THR A 416 -12.93 19.73 3.82
C THR A 416 -12.66 20.96 2.96
N GLY A 417 -13.69 21.46 2.25
CA GLY A 417 -13.60 22.64 1.43
C GLY A 417 -12.51 22.52 0.35
N GLU A 418 -11.89 23.64 -0.02
CA GLU A 418 -10.92 23.71 -1.12
C GLU A 418 -9.73 22.74 -0.95
N ARG A 419 -9.28 22.50 0.28
CA ARG A 419 -8.15 21.59 0.53
C ARG A 419 -8.52 20.13 0.28
N GLY A 420 -9.71 19.71 0.72
CA GLY A 420 -10.22 18.37 0.40
C GLY A 420 -10.48 18.18 -1.08
N SER A 421 -11.14 19.14 -1.72
CA SER A 421 -11.38 19.16 -3.17
C SER A 421 -10.08 19.07 -3.98
N ALA A 422 -9.01 19.70 -3.52
CA ALA A 422 -7.71 19.63 -4.17
C ALA A 422 -7.09 18.22 -4.10
N VAL A 423 -7.26 17.48 -2.99
CA VAL A 423 -6.80 16.08 -2.89
C VAL A 423 -7.58 15.18 -3.84
N VAL A 424 -8.91 15.33 -3.91
CA VAL A 424 -9.74 14.55 -4.83
C VAL A 424 -9.37 14.85 -6.28
N SER A 425 -9.19 16.12 -6.65
CA SER A 425 -8.74 16.52 -7.98
C SER A 425 -7.38 15.93 -8.35
N LYS A 426 -6.45 15.90 -7.38
CA LYS A 426 -5.14 15.27 -7.52
C LYS A 426 -5.26 13.76 -7.76
N LEU A 427 -6.09 13.06 -6.99
CA LEU A 427 -6.36 11.64 -7.15
C LEU A 427 -6.96 11.34 -8.53
N ASN A 428 -7.97 12.11 -8.97
CA ASN A 428 -8.57 12.00 -10.31
C ASN A 428 -7.51 12.13 -11.41
N GLY A 429 -6.62 13.13 -11.29
CA GLY A 429 -5.52 13.34 -12.24
C GLY A 429 -4.49 12.20 -12.25
N PHE A 430 -4.38 11.40 -11.18
CA PHE A 430 -3.60 10.17 -11.18
C PHE A 430 -4.36 9.02 -11.83
N SER A 431 -5.66 8.90 -11.56
CA SER A 431 -6.53 7.90 -12.21
C SER A 431 -6.52 8.05 -13.73
N GLU A 432 -6.60 9.28 -14.25
CA GLU A 432 -6.56 9.57 -15.70
C GLU A 432 -5.29 9.09 -16.42
N LYS A 433 -4.21 8.83 -15.67
CA LYS A 433 -2.95 8.31 -16.23
C LYS A 433 -2.89 6.80 -16.31
N LEU A 434 -3.89 6.11 -15.75
CA LEU A 434 -3.97 4.64 -15.80
C LEU A 434 -4.27 4.18 -17.23
N SER A 435 -3.74 3.01 -17.59
CA SER A 435 -4.01 2.39 -18.88
C SER A 435 -5.36 1.67 -18.95
N GLY A 436 -5.96 1.38 -17.78
CA GLY A 436 -7.26 0.73 -17.64
C GLY A 436 -8.42 1.71 -17.61
N THR A 437 -9.53 1.34 -16.96
CA THR A 437 -10.70 2.22 -16.80
C THR A 437 -10.53 3.11 -15.56
N PRO A 438 -10.20 4.39 -15.71
CA PRO A 438 -10.00 5.28 -14.58
C PRO A 438 -11.31 5.53 -13.84
N VAL A 439 -11.19 5.65 -12.50
CA VAL A 439 -12.28 6.08 -11.64
C VAL A 439 -12.07 7.55 -11.28
N SER A 440 -13.12 8.34 -11.38
CA SER A 440 -13.13 9.74 -10.95
C SER A 440 -14.16 9.93 -9.84
N PHE A 441 -13.84 10.82 -8.92
CA PHE A 441 -14.70 11.20 -7.81
C PHE A 441 -15.09 12.67 -7.95
N ASP A 442 -16.26 13.02 -7.44
CA ASP A 442 -16.73 14.41 -7.44
C ASP A 442 -15.83 15.24 -6.50
N ALA A 443 -15.14 16.21 -7.07
CA ALA A 443 -14.27 17.09 -6.28
C ALA A 443 -15.07 18.10 -5.43
N GLU A 444 -16.37 18.26 -5.68
CA GLU A 444 -17.26 19.00 -4.79
C GLU A 444 -17.73 18.09 -3.66
N LEU A 445 -17.10 18.24 -2.50
CA LEU A 445 -17.39 17.38 -1.34
C LEU A 445 -18.80 17.64 -0.81
N ASP A 446 -19.43 16.58 -0.35
CA ASP A 446 -20.70 16.68 0.37
C ASP A 446 -20.53 17.37 1.75
N SER A 447 -21.65 17.55 2.47
CA SER A 447 -21.65 18.19 3.78
C SER A 447 -20.89 17.40 4.85
N SER A 448 -20.59 16.13 4.63
CA SER A 448 -19.80 15.27 5.50
C SER A 448 -18.32 15.19 5.10
N GLY A 449 -17.92 15.88 4.03
CA GLY A 449 -16.56 15.89 3.53
C GLY A 449 -16.21 14.69 2.64
N ARG A 450 -17.22 14.02 2.05
CA ARG A 450 -17.07 12.86 1.17
C ARG A 450 -17.09 13.28 -0.30
N ALA A 451 -16.33 12.58 -1.10
CA ALA A 451 -16.34 12.64 -2.55
C ALA A 451 -16.95 11.33 -3.10
N ALA A 452 -18.15 11.39 -3.62
CA ALA A 452 -18.80 10.27 -4.28
C ALA A 452 -18.22 10.02 -5.68
N LEU A 453 -18.52 8.87 -6.29
CA LEU A 453 -18.19 8.63 -7.70
C LEU A 453 -18.77 9.72 -8.59
N ALA A 454 -17.93 10.27 -9.48
CA ALA A 454 -18.39 11.20 -10.50
C ALA A 454 -19.32 10.47 -11.49
N LYS A 455 -20.40 11.16 -11.90
CA LYS A 455 -21.43 10.61 -12.82
C LYS A 455 -20.98 10.63 -14.26
#